data_ff1d6c0901114d41173280b53c7d4a8d
#
_entry.id   ff1d6c0901114d41173280b53c7d4a8d
#
_cell.length_a   1.000
_cell.length_b   1.000
_cell.length_c   1.000
_cell.angle_alpha   90.00
_cell.angle_beta   90.00
_cell.angle_gamma   90.00
#
_symmetry.space_group_name_H-M   'P 1'
#
loop_
_entity.id
_entity.type
_entity.pdbx_description
1 polymer ?
#
loop_
_entity_poly.entity_id
_entity_poly.type
_entity_poly.pdbx_seq_one_letter_code
_entity_poly.pdbx_strand_id
1 'polypeptide(L)'
;MINRRDFLQTSALGAGAMALFGTSAYAAELQEADELPSEILSLRSRVEEAPPPISESERDERRERAQSLMDEHGIDALFIEPGASLTYFAGLRWGRSERTFGLLLPRRGDAVVVCPAFERERAAKQVDGRFEIRTWEEDESPFALIGDLMRSWGTGSGRLAFDEATRHFIVHGVSRDAPSLELVSGDPVTHGCRGRRTA
;
A
#
# COMPACT_ATOMS: atom_id res chain seq x y z
N MET A 1 -24.89 35.01 23.57
CA MET A 1 -23.70 34.80 22.66
C MET A 1 -22.45 35.06 23.46
N ILE A 2 -21.64 34.05 23.70
CA ILE A 2 -20.37 34.21 24.42
C ILE A 2 -19.38 34.86 23.45
N ASN A 3 -18.80 35.98 23.87
CA ASN A 3 -17.82 36.73 23.08
C ASN A 3 -16.48 35.97 23.06
N ARG A 4 -15.73 36.06 21.95
CA ARG A 4 -14.42 35.41 21.75
C ARG A 4 -13.41 35.75 22.86
N ARG A 5 -13.53 36.95 23.44
CA ARG A 5 -12.69 37.44 24.52
C ARG A 5 -12.97 36.74 25.85
N ASP A 6 -14.26 36.48 26.13
CA ASP A 6 -14.67 35.78 27.34
C ASP A 6 -14.31 34.31 27.32
N PHE A 7 -14.32 33.68 26.11
CA PHE A 7 -13.87 32.31 25.92
C PHE A 7 -12.36 32.16 26.20
N LEU A 8 -11.56 33.10 25.73
CA LEU A 8 -10.09 33.07 25.94
C LEU A 8 -9.71 33.33 27.41
N GLN A 9 -10.47 34.21 28.13
CA GLN A 9 -10.20 34.43 29.54
C GLN A 9 -10.61 33.25 30.42
N THR A 10 -11.69 32.56 30.09
CA THR A 10 -12.14 31.36 30.81
C THR A 10 -11.17 30.19 30.56
N SER A 11 -10.63 30.08 29.37
CA SER A 11 -9.62 29.05 29.02
C SER A 11 -8.28 29.27 29.72
N ALA A 12 -7.86 30.54 29.93
CA ALA A 12 -6.61 30.86 30.64
C ALA A 12 -6.69 30.55 32.14
N LEU A 13 -7.85 30.71 32.76
CA LEU A 13 -8.06 30.36 34.17
C LEU A 13 -8.15 28.85 34.39
N GLY A 14 -8.68 28.09 33.40
CA GLY A 14 -8.71 26.62 33.43
C GLY A 14 -7.30 26.00 33.30
N ALA A 15 -6.45 26.58 32.47
CA ALA A 15 -5.08 26.07 32.28
C ALA A 15 -4.17 26.30 33.51
N GLY A 16 -4.39 27.39 34.25
CA GLY A 16 -3.62 27.65 35.47
C GLY A 16 -3.97 26.74 36.65
N ALA A 17 -5.22 26.29 36.77
CA ALA A 17 -5.66 25.37 37.82
C ALA A 17 -5.24 23.90 37.54
N MET A 18 -5.15 23.50 36.28
CA MET A 18 -4.64 22.16 35.90
C MET A 18 -3.14 21.99 36.16
N ALA A 19 -2.36 23.08 36.08
CA ALA A 19 -0.91 23.00 36.27
C ALA A 19 -0.48 22.76 37.73
N LEU A 20 -1.37 23.00 38.72
CA LEU A 20 -1.01 22.81 40.14
C LEU A 20 -1.52 21.51 40.77
N PHE A 21 -2.49 20.84 40.15
CA PHE A 21 -3.05 19.60 40.70
C PHE A 21 -2.95 18.38 39.72
N GLY A 22 -2.64 18.62 38.44
CA GLY A 22 -2.70 17.57 37.41
C GLY A 22 -1.42 16.78 37.20
N THR A 23 -0.26 17.32 37.55
CA THR A 23 1.02 16.67 37.23
C THR A 23 1.35 15.51 38.17
N SER A 24 0.92 15.56 39.42
CA SER A 24 1.21 14.49 40.38
C SER A 24 0.30 13.26 40.22
N ALA A 25 -1.00 13.49 39.91
CA ALA A 25 -1.93 12.38 39.68
C ALA A 25 -1.69 11.70 38.31
N TYR A 26 -1.40 12.47 37.26
CA TYR A 26 -1.08 11.94 35.94
C TYR A 26 0.30 11.23 35.91
N ALA A 27 1.26 11.71 36.68
CA ALA A 27 2.55 11.03 36.83
C ALA A 27 2.44 9.74 37.66
N ALA A 28 1.55 9.70 38.64
CA ALA A 28 1.28 8.48 39.41
C ALA A 28 0.52 7.44 38.55
N GLU A 29 -0.45 7.89 37.73
CA GLU A 29 -1.17 7.00 36.79
C GLU A 29 -0.27 6.45 35.68
N LEU A 30 0.75 7.22 35.26
CA LEU A 30 1.76 6.74 34.30
C LEU A 30 2.78 5.79 34.95
N GLN A 31 3.00 5.86 36.24
CA GLN A 31 3.87 4.94 36.97
C GLN A 31 3.17 3.61 37.30
N GLU A 32 1.85 3.60 37.52
CA GLU A 32 1.07 2.35 37.61
C GLU A 32 0.89 1.63 36.27
N ALA A 33 1.07 2.33 35.14
CA ALA A 33 1.01 1.73 33.80
C ALA A 33 2.27 0.91 33.44
N ASP A 34 3.29 0.85 34.29
CA ASP A 34 4.53 0.14 34.00
C ASP A 34 4.48 -1.35 34.38
N GLU A 35 3.41 -1.82 35.03
CA GLU A 35 3.14 -3.26 35.22
C GLU A 35 1.99 -3.69 34.29
N LEU A 36 2.32 -4.01 33.06
CA LEU A 36 1.37 -4.67 32.17
C LEU A 36 0.86 -5.96 32.82
N PRO A 37 -0.46 -6.25 32.77
CA PRO A 37 -1.02 -7.51 33.27
C PRO A 37 -0.21 -8.71 32.79
N SER A 38 -0.06 -9.73 33.67
CA SER A 38 0.74 -10.93 33.41
C SER A 38 0.32 -11.63 32.11
N GLU A 39 -0.96 -11.53 31.75
CA GLU A 39 -1.52 -12.05 30.50
C GLU A 39 -0.94 -11.33 29.26
N ILE A 40 -0.72 -10.00 29.36
CA ILE A 40 -0.09 -9.21 28.28
C ILE A 40 1.41 -9.47 28.24
N LEU A 41 2.07 -9.61 29.41
CA LEU A 41 3.49 -9.98 29.47
C LEU A 41 3.74 -11.37 28.88
N SER A 42 2.82 -12.31 29.07
CA SER A 42 2.90 -13.65 28.48
C SER A 42 2.81 -13.64 26.94
N LEU A 43 2.25 -12.59 26.33
CA LEU A 43 2.22 -12.44 24.87
C LEU A 43 3.59 -12.04 24.30
N ARG A 44 4.48 -11.44 25.09
CA ARG A 44 5.84 -11.10 24.66
C ARG A 44 6.65 -12.34 24.27
N SER A 45 6.58 -13.42 25.06
CA SER A 45 7.25 -14.68 24.75
C SER A 45 6.76 -15.27 23.42
N ARG A 46 5.47 -15.14 23.12
CA ARG A 46 4.91 -15.59 21.84
C ARG A 46 5.38 -14.75 20.65
N VAL A 47 5.69 -13.47 20.87
CA VAL A 47 6.25 -12.58 19.83
C VAL A 47 7.71 -12.92 19.55
N GLU A 48 8.47 -13.33 20.59
CA GLU A 48 9.86 -13.79 20.45
C GLU A 48 9.95 -15.12 19.69
N GLU A 49 8.91 -15.96 19.78
CA GLU A 49 8.75 -17.20 19.02
C GLU A 49 8.06 -16.99 17.66
N ALA A 50 7.75 -15.75 17.28
CA ALA A 50 7.06 -15.46 16.03
C ALA A 50 7.91 -15.92 14.83
N PRO A 51 7.29 -16.46 13.77
CA PRO A 51 8.01 -16.82 12.57
C PRO A 51 8.71 -15.58 12.00
N PRO A 52 9.84 -15.76 11.31
CA PRO A 52 10.57 -14.64 10.70
C PRO A 52 9.65 -13.85 9.75
N PRO A 53 9.89 -12.56 9.61
CA PRO A 53 9.13 -11.76 8.64
C PRO A 53 9.35 -12.27 7.22
N ILE A 54 8.33 -12.13 6.37
CA ILE A 54 8.39 -12.52 4.96
C ILE A 54 9.60 -11.85 4.28
N SER A 55 10.50 -12.69 3.75
CA SER A 55 11.73 -12.25 3.08
C SER A 55 11.47 -11.69 1.68
N GLU A 56 12.43 -10.98 1.10
CA GLU A 56 12.35 -10.55 -0.29
C GLU A 56 12.39 -11.74 -1.25
N SER A 57 13.21 -12.77 -0.95
CA SER A 57 13.22 -14.01 -1.74
C SER A 57 11.85 -14.66 -1.83
N GLU A 58 11.11 -14.70 -0.71
CA GLU A 58 9.73 -15.23 -0.70
C GLU A 58 8.78 -14.35 -1.55
N ARG A 59 8.99 -13.02 -1.59
CA ARG A 59 8.22 -12.15 -2.47
C ARG A 59 8.58 -12.32 -3.93
N ASP A 60 9.86 -12.57 -4.25
CA ASP A 60 10.32 -12.93 -5.59
C ASP A 60 9.60 -14.19 -6.09
N GLU A 61 9.61 -15.26 -5.29
CA GLU A 61 8.88 -16.51 -5.60
C GLU A 61 7.39 -16.28 -5.83
N ARG A 62 6.77 -15.38 -5.05
CA ARG A 62 5.35 -15.01 -5.24
C ARG A 62 5.11 -14.29 -6.56
N ARG A 63 6.02 -13.40 -6.97
CA ARG A 63 5.94 -12.70 -8.27
C ARG A 63 6.18 -13.68 -9.44
N GLU A 64 7.16 -14.54 -9.34
CA GLU A 64 7.41 -15.61 -10.33
C GLU A 64 6.19 -16.52 -10.50
N ARG A 65 5.57 -16.89 -9.39
CA ARG A 65 4.33 -17.66 -9.44
C ARG A 65 3.19 -16.88 -10.10
N ALA A 66 3.04 -15.58 -9.79
CA ALA A 66 2.04 -14.74 -10.46
C ALA A 66 2.30 -14.67 -11.96
N GLN A 67 3.55 -14.54 -12.38
CA GLN A 67 3.96 -14.55 -13.79
C GLN A 67 3.64 -15.89 -14.48
N SER A 68 3.85 -17.03 -13.79
CA SER A 68 3.47 -18.34 -14.30
C SER A 68 1.95 -18.45 -14.50
N LEU A 69 1.17 -17.98 -13.54
CA LEU A 69 -0.29 -17.95 -13.65
C LEU A 69 -0.76 -17.01 -14.76
N MET A 70 -0.09 -15.87 -14.95
CA MET A 70 -0.37 -14.98 -16.09
C MET A 70 -0.12 -15.66 -17.43
N ASP A 71 0.96 -16.46 -17.55
CA ASP A 71 1.22 -17.27 -18.75
C ASP A 71 0.09 -18.29 -18.99
N GLU A 72 -0.36 -19.00 -17.95
CA GLU A 72 -1.45 -20.01 -18.02
C GLU A 72 -2.79 -19.38 -18.48
N HIS A 73 -3.05 -18.13 -18.04
CA HIS A 73 -4.31 -17.43 -18.32
C HIS A 73 -4.23 -16.43 -19.49
N GLY A 74 -3.08 -16.33 -20.15
CA GLY A 74 -2.88 -15.43 -21.28
C GLY A 74 -2.98 -13.95 -20.88
N ILE A 75 -2.54 -13.58 -19.69
CA ILE A 75 -2.52 -12.21 -19.14
C ILE A 75 -1.13 -11.63 -19.37
N ASP A 76 -1.04 -10.41 -19.89
CA ASP A 76 0.25 -9.78 -20.24
C ASP A 76 0.83 -8.94 -19.10
N ALA A 77 -0.03 -8.36 -18.25
CA ALA A 77 0.37 -7.69 -17.02
C ALA A 77 -0.74 -7.68 -15.99
N LEU A 78 -0.36 -7.47 -14.73
CA LEU A 78 -1.25 -7.33 -13.58
C LEU A 78 -0.98 -5.99 -12.90
N PHE A 79 -2.01 -5.14 -12.77
CA PHE A 79 -1.97 -3.94 -11.97
C PHE A 79 -2.50 -4.20 -10.56
N ILE A 80 -1.72 -3.83 -9.55
CA ILE A 80 -1.99 -4.05 -8.14
C ILE A 80 -2.01 -2.71 -7.41
N GLU A 81 -3.18 -2.30 -6.97
CA GLU A 81 -3.40 -1.09 -6.17
C GLU A 81 -2.96 -1.28 -4.70
N PRO A 82 -2.75 -0.18 -3.93
CA PRO A 82 -2.49 -0.28 -2.49
C PRO A 82 -3.51 -1.13 -1.74
N GLY A 83 -2.99 -2.06 -0.97
CA GLY A 83 -3.79 -3.03 -0.22
C GLY A 83 -3.00 -4.28 0.15
N ALA A 84 -3.72 -5.34 0.52
CA ALA A 84 -3.12 -6.60 0.93
C ALA A 84 -2.27 -7.23 -0.18
N SER A 85 -2.72 -7.17 -1.43
CA SER A 85 -1.99 -7.71 -2.57
C SER A 85 -0.68 -6.95 -2.84
N LEU A 86 -0.67 -5.62 -2.72
CA LEU A 86 0.58 -4.84 -2.86
C LEU A 86 1.60 -5.24 -1.78
N THR A 87 1.15 -5.42 -0.54
CA THR A 87 2.01 -5.89 0.55
C THR A 87 2.48 -7.33 0.31
N TYR A 88 1.62 -8.20 -0.21
CA TYR A 88 1.92 -9.60 -0.49
C TYR A 88 3.00 -9.77 -1.57
N PHE A 89 2.88 -9.04 -2.70
CA PHE A 89 3.77 -9.18 -3.84
C PHE A 89 5.02 -8.30 -3.77
N ALA A 90 4.93 -7.12 -3.14
CA ALA A 90 6.00 -6.13 -3.16
C ALA A 90 6.52 -5.70 -1.78
N GLY A 91 5.85 -6.08 -0.70
CA GLY A 91 6.19 -5.61 0.64
C GLY A 91 5.90 -4.13 0.87
N LEU A 92 5.29 -3.46 -0.09
CA LEU A 92 5.00 -2.04 -0.01
C LEU A 92 3.73 -1.80 0.83
N ARG A 93 3.82 -0.86 1.77
CA ARG A 93 2.70 -0.40 2.59
C ARG A 93 2.33 1.02 2.17
N TRP A 94 1.26 1.14 1.41
CA TRP A 94 0.80 2.41 0.87
C TRP A 94 -0.69 2.64 1.16
N GLY A 95 -1.03 3.87 1.55
CA GLY A 95 -2.42 4.26 1.76
C GLY A 95 -3.11 4.55 0.42
N ARG A 96 -4.39 4.23 0.34
CA ARG A 96 -5.22 4.66 -0.80
C ARG A 96 -5.54 6.15 -0.69
N SER A 97 -5.37 6.86 -1.78
CA SER A 97 -5.76 8.25 -1.95
C SER A 97 -6.51 8.40 -3.27
N GLU A 98 -6.93 9.59 -3.63
CA GLU A 98 -7.51 9.91 -4.94
C GLU A 98 -6.50 9.77 -6.08
N ARG A 99 -5.20 9.72 -5.76
CA ARG A 99 -4.13 9.57 -6.75
C ARG A 99 -3.80 8.12 -7.01
N THR A 100 -3.49 7.82 -8.26
CA THR A 100 -3.13 6.46 -8.68
C THR A 100 -1.70 6.13 -8.25
N PHE A 101 -1.58 5.14 -7.39
CA PHE A 101 -0.35 4.48 -7.03
C PHE A 101 -0.56 2.97 -7.18
N GLY A 102 0.46 2.24 -7.64
CA GLY A 102 0.37 0.77 -7.72
C GLY A 102 1.61 0.13 -8.29
N LEU A 103 1.60 -1.20 -8.26
CA LEU A 103 2.60 -2.04 -8.90
C LEU A 103 2.02 -2.57 -10.22
N LEU A 104 2.75 -2.37 -11.29
CA LEU A 104 2.47 -3.00 -12.59
C LEU A 104 3.47 -4.14 -12.77
N LEU A 105 2.99 -5.36 -12.69
CA LEU A 105 3.77 -6.60 -12.83
C LEU A 105 3.58 -7.15 -14.25
N PRO A 106 4.61 -7.14 -15.12
CA PRO A 106 4.52 -7.76 -16.43
C PRO A 106 4.56 -9.29 -16.32
N ARG A 107 4.03 -9.98 -17.31
CA ARG A 107 4.14 -11.43 -17.42
C ARG A 107 5.60 -11.92 -17.44
N ARG A 108 6.51 -11.12 -17.96
CA ARG A 108 7.96 -11.38 -18.00
C ARG A 108 8.73 -10.10 -17.72
N GLY A 109 9.80 -10.23 -16.93
CA GLY A 109 10.62 -9.10 -16.53
C GLY A 109 10.21 -8.49 -15.18
N ASP A 110 10.79 -7.35 -14.89
CA ASP A 110 10.68 -6.72 -13.57
C ASP A 110 9.41 -5.88 -13.43
N ALA A 111 8.87 -5.88 -12.24
CA ALA A 111 7.73 -5.04 -11.90
C ALA A 111 8.12 -3.56 -11.80
N VAL A 112 7.16 -2.68 -12.11
CA VAL A 112 7.33 -1.22 -12.09
C VAL A 112 6.33 -0.61 -11.12
N VAL A 113 6.78 0.31 -10.28
CA VAL A 113 5.90 1.11 -9.42
C VAL A 113 5.44 2.36 -10.17
N VAL A 114 4.14 2.51 -10.35
CA VAL A 114 3.50 3.72 -10.87
C VAL A 114 3.18 4.62 -9.69
N CYS A 115 3.68 5.86 -9.70
CA CYS A 115 3.67 6.73 -8.53
C CYS A 115 3.46 8.21 -8.94
N PRO A 116 2.68 9.01 -8.18
CA PRO A 116 2.68 10.45 -8.35
C PRO A 116 4.09 11.03 -8.15
N ALA A 117 4.50 11.99 -8.96
CA ALA A 117 5.88 12.52 -8.95
C ALA A 117 6.29 13.10 -7.59
N PHE A 118 5.39 13.84 -6.94
CA PHE A 118 5.66 14.43 -5.63
C PHE A 118 5.81 13.39 -4.48
N GLU A 119 5.34 12.14 -4.68
CA GLU A 119 5.51 11.04 -3.71
C GLU A 119 6.73 10.15 -4.03
N ARG A 120 7.48 10.44 -5.10
CA ARG A 120 8.61 9.63 -5.57
C ARG A 120 9.64 9.33 -4.48
N GLU A 121 10.02 10.33 -3.69
CA GLU A 121 11.02 10.14 -2.63
C GLU A 121 10.52 9.18 -1.52
N ARG A 122 9.24 9.31 -1.16
CA ARG A 122 8.61 8.40 -0.19
C ARG A 122 8.52 6.98 -0.75
N ALA A 123 8.17 6.83 -2.02
CA ALA A 123 8.14 5.54 -2.70
C ALA A 123 9.54 4.92 -2.77
N ALA A 124 10.57 5.69 -3.12
CA ALA A 124 11.94 5.23 -3.22
C ALA A 124 12.47 4.66 -1.90
N LYS A 125 12.12 5.26 -0.77
CA LYS A 125 12.50 4.74 0.57
C LYS A 125 11.88 3.37 0.88
N GLN A 126 10.67 3.09 0.39
CA GLN A 126 10.03 1.79 0.59
C GLN A 126 10.46 0.77 -0.44
N VAL A 127 10.65 1.21 -1.67
CA VAL A 127 11.10 0.37 -2.80
C VAL A 127 12.53 -0.12 -2.58
N ASP A 128 13.40 0.72 -2.02
CA ASP A 128 14.78 0.41 -1.68
C ASP A 128 15.56 -0.24 -2.85
N GLY A 129 15.41 0.34 -4.04
CA GLY A 129 16.07 -0.13 -5.27
C GLY A 129 15.51 -1.41 -5.90
N ARG A 130 14.51 -2.05 -5.31
CA ARG A 130 13.95 -3.33 -5.80
C ARG A 130 13.09 -3.23 -7.05
N PHE A 131 12.51 -2.06 -7.31
CA PHE A 131 11.63 -1.80 -8.44
C PHE A 131 12.00 -0.48 -9.12
N GLU A 132 11.85 -0.42 -10.43
CA GLU A 132 11.80 0.85 -11.13
C GLU A 132 10.58 1.65 -10.68
N ILE A 133 10.74 2.98 -10.51
CA ILE A 133 9.64 3.89 -10.21
C ILE A 133 9.41 4.78 -11.42
N ARG A 134 8.24 4.68 -12.02
CA ARG A 134 7.77 5.55 -13.09
C ARG A 134 6.74 6.51 -12.52
N THR A 135 6.98 7.80 -12.73
CA THR A 135 6.17 8.86 -12.15
C THR A 135 5.30 9.54 -13.21
N TRP A 136 4.22 10.14 -12.74
CA TRP A 136 3.31 10.99 -13.50
C TRP A 136 3.12 12.31 -12.74
N GLU A 137 3.05 13.42 -13.47
CA GLU A 137 2.81 14.75 -12.93
C GLU A 137 1.30 15.05 -12.82
N GLU A 138 0.91 16.08 -12.04
CA GLU A 138 -0.50 16.41 -11.78
C GLU A 138 -1.31 16.74 -13.02
N ASP A 139 -0.66 17.17 -14.11
CA ASP A 139 -1.23 17.45 -15.43
C ASP A 139 -1.14 16.26 -16.41
N GLU A 140 -0.56 15.15 -15.98
CA GLU A 140 -0.43 13.93 -16.77
C GLU A 140 -1.45 12.86 -16.35
N SER A 141 -1.71 11.92 -17.25
CA SER A 141 -2.56 10.76 -16.96
C SER A 141 -1.74 9.57 -16.47
N PRO A 142 -1.95 9.11 -15.22
CA PRO A 142 -1.36 7.86 -14.76
C PRO A 142 -1.82 6.65 -15.58
N PHE A 143 -2.98 6.73 -16.19
CA PHE A 143 -3.56 5.65 -16.97
C PHE A 143 -2.91 5.57 -18.36
N ALA A 144 -2.56 6.72 -18.96
CA ALA A 144 -1.75 6.78 -20.16
C ALA A 144 -0.35 6.20 -19.89
N LEU A 145 0.26 6.51 -18.75
CA LEU A 145 1.54 5.94 -18.34
C LEU A 145 1.49 4.40 -18.25
N ILE A 146 0.42 3.84 -17.70
CA ILE A 146 0.23 2.37 -17.68
C ILE A 146 0.18 1.81 -19.12
N GLY A 147 -0.54 2.47 -20.00
CA GLY A 147 -0.59 2.10 -21.43
C GLY A 147 0.77 2.21 -22.13
N ASP A 148 1.56 3.25 -21.81
CA ASP A 148 2.92 3.43 -22.35
C ASP A 148 3.87 2.32 -21.88
N LEU A 149 3.79 1.94 -20.62
CA LEU A 149 4.54 0.81 -20.09
C LEU A 149 4.20 -0.49 -20.81
N MET A 150 2.92 -0.79 -20.99
CA MET A 150 2.46 -1.95 -21.76
C MET A 150 2.98 -1.91 -23.20
N ARG A 151 2.96 -0.75 -23.87
CA ARG A 151 3.52 -0.57 -25.20
C ARG A 151 5.04 -0.80 -25.24
N SER A 152 5.76 -0.30 -24.24
CA SER A 152 7.22 -0.48 -24.13
C SER A 152 7.62 -1.96 -23.98
N TRP A 153 6.75 -2.77 -23.42
CA TRP A 153 6.93 -4.23 -23.29
C TRP A 153 6.44 -5.02 -24.53
N GLY A 154 5.96 -4.33 -25.56
CA GLY A 154 5.40 -4.97 -26.76
C GLY A 154 4.01 -5.55 -26.59
N THR A 155 3.31 -5.20 -25.51
CA THR A 155 1.98 -5.71 -25.15
C THR A 155 0.91 -4.60 -25.15
N GLY A 156 1.09 -3.56 -25.99
CA GLY A 156 0.20 -2.40 -26.02
C GLY A 156 -1.23 -2.66 -26.50
N SER A 157 -1.53 -3.85 -27.02
CA SER A 157 -2.88 -4.36 -27.31
C SER A 157 -3.15 -5.68 -26.59
N GLY A 158 -2.41 -5.95 -25.51
CA GLY A 158 -2.51 -7.17 -24.72
C GLY A 158 -3.56 -7.09 -23.61
N ARG A 159 -3.57 -8.09 -22.77
CA ARG A 159 -4.51 -8.26 -21.66
C ARG A 159 -3.92 -7.72 -20.36
N LEU A 160 -4.50 -6.64 -19.85
CA LEU A 160 -4.15 -6.06 -18.56
C LEU A 160 -5.16 -6.51 -17.50
N ALA A 161 -4.69 -7.25 -16.52
CA ALA A 161 -5.49 -7.68 -15.39
C ALA A 161 -5.43 -6.66 -14.25
N PHE A 162 -6.50 -6.59 -13.47
CA PHE A 162 -6.59 -5.79 -12.25
C PHE A 162 -6.86 -6.70 -11.05
N ASP A 163 -6.14 -6.44 -9.95
CA ASP A 163 -6.45 -7.03 -8.65
C ASP A 163 -7.91 -6.75 -8.26
N GLU A 164 -8.57 -7.70 -7.63
CA GLU A 164 -10.00 -7.63 -7.28
C GLU A 164 -10.38 -6.41 -6.44
N ALA A 165 -9.42 -5.84 -5.71
CA ALA A 165 -9.64 -4.67 -4.89
C ALA A 165 -9.38 -3.34 -5.62
N THR A 166 -9.05 -3.37 -6.92
CA THR A 166 -8.78 -2.17 -7.71
C THR A 166 -10.03 -1.33 -7.88
N ARG A 167 -9.93 -0.04 -7.56
CA ARG A 167 -11.05 0.89 -7.65
C ARG A 167 -11.46 1.14 -9.10
N HIS A 168 -12.76 1.21 -9.32
CA HIS A 168 -13.36 1.36 -10.66
C HIS A 168 -12.80 2.56 -11.46
N PHE A 169 -12.48 3.70 -10.81
CA PHE A 169 -11.96 4.86 -11.53
C PHE A 169 -10.62 4.59 -12.22
N ILE A 170 -9.80 3.69 -11.66
CA ILE A 170 -8.52 3.28 -12.27
C ILE A 170 -8.80 2.45 -13.53
N VAL A 171 -9.64 1.43 -13.41
CA VAL A 171 -10.03 0.57 -14.54
C VAL A 171 -10.66 1.41 -15.65
N HIS A 172 -11.59 2.31 -15.29
CA HIS A 172 -12.22 3.22 -16.24
C HIS A 172 -11.22 4.19 -16.88
N GLY A 173 -10.28 4.74 -16.09
CA GLY A 173 -9.23 5.61 -16.59
C GLY A 173 -8.33 4.91 -17.62
N VAL A 174 -7.90 3.68 -17.34
CA VAL A 174 -7.11 2.88 -18.29
C VAL A 174 -7.91 2.55 -19.55
N SER A 175 -9.19 2.19 -19.41
CA SER A 175 -10.06 1.94 -20.57
C SER A 175 -10.18 3.13 -21.51
N ARG A 176 -10.16 4.36 -20.95
CA ARG A 176 -10.25 5.60 -21.72
C ARG A 176 -8.92 5.97 -22.38
N ASP A 177 -7.81 5.88 -21.62
CA ASP A 177 -6.51 6.44 -22.02
C ASP A 177 -5.60 5.41 -22.71
N ALA A 178 -5.92 4.12 -22.56
CA ALA A 178 -5.25 3.00 -23.25
C ALA A 178 -6.29 2.03 -23.86
N PRO A 179 -7.15 2.49 -24.79
CA PRO A 179 -8.31 1.75 -25.30
C PRO A 179 -7.95 0.50 -26.11
N SER A 180 -6.68 0.32 -26.46
CA SER A 180 -6.20 -0.88 -27.18
C SER A 180 -6.04 -2.09 -26.26
N LEU A 181 -6.02 -1.90 -24.93
CA LEU A 181 -5.85 -2.97 -23.96
C LEU A 181 -7.18 -3.68 -23.72
N GLU A 182 -7.13 -5.01 -23.64
CA GLU A 182 -8.21 -5.80 -23.09
C GLU A 182 -8.09 -5.84 -21.56
N LEU A 183 -9.08 -5.29 -20.86
CA LEU A 183 -9.09 -5.24 -19.39
C LEU A 183 -9.79 -6.45 -18.82
N VAL A 184 -9.12 -7.20 -17.95
CA VAL A 184 -9.59 -8.48 -17.42
C VAL A 184 -9.46 -8.54 -15.89
N SER A 185 -10.14 -9.52 -15.26
CA SER A 185 -9.96 -9.79 -13.82
C SER A 185 -8.58 -10.40 -13.55
N GLY A 186 -7.95 -9.95 -12.46
CA GLY A 186 -6.73 -10.54 -11.92
C GLY A 186 -6.95 -11.70 -10.96
N ASP A 187 -8.21 -12.05 -10.64
CA ASP A 187 -8.56 -13.11 -9.68
C ASP A 187 -7.83 -14.44 -9.92
N PRO A 188 -7.71 -14.95 -11.16
CA PRO A 188 -7.00 -16.20 -11.39
C PRO A 188 -5.55 -16.16 -10.91
N VAL A 189 -4.91 -14.99 -10.97
CA VAL A 189 -3.53 -14.79 -10.55
C VAL A 189 -3.46 -14.52 -9.05
N THR A 190 -4.19 -13.52 -8.56
CA THR A 190 -4.11 -13.07 -7.15
C THR A 190 -4.62 -14.14 -6.18
N HIS A 191 -5.76 -14.76 -6.47
CA HIS A 191 -6.29 -15.85 -5.67
C HIS A 191 -5.46 -17.13 -5.83
N GLY A 192 -4.98 -17.43 -7.05
CA GLY A 192 -4.12 -18.57 -7.31
C GLY A 192 -2.79 -18.52 -6.53
N CYS A 193 -2.25 -17.32 -6.29
CA CYS A 193 -1.09 -17.12 -5.44
C CYS A 193 -1.43 -17.21 -3.95
N ARG A 194 -2.47 -16.52 -3.48
CA ARG A 194 -2.80 -16.41 -2.05
C ARG A 194 -3.53 -17.65 -1.50
N GLY A 195 -4.13 -18.45 -2.34
CA GLY A 195 -4.85 -19.67 -1.96
C GLY A 195 -3.94 -20.79 -1.44
N ARG A 196 -2.63 -20.72 -1.71
CA ARG A 196 -1.65 -21.65 -1.13
C ARG A 196 -1.03 -21.03 0.11
N ARG A 197 -1.39 -21.55 1.27
CA ARG A 197 -0.63 -21.27 2.50
C ARG A 197 0.61 -22.16 2.49
N THR A 198 1.80 -21.56 2.52
CA THR A 198 3.01 -22.26 2.92
C THR A 198 2.85 -22.67 4.39
N ALA A 199 3.17 -23.92 4.68
CA ALA A 199 3.08 -24.49 6.03
C ALA A 199 4.10 -23.83 6.97
#